data_265fd752fc38ea25f2fe9869e770cc14
#
_entry.id   265fd752fc38ea25f2fe9869e770cc14
#
_cell.length_a   1.000
_cell.length_b   1.000
_cell.length_c   1.000
_cell.angle_alpha   90.00
_cell.angle_beta   90.00
_cell.angle_gamma   90.00
#
_symmetry.space_group_name_H-M   'P 1'
#
loop_
_entity.id
_entity.type
_entity.pdbx_description
1 polymer ?
#
loop_
_entity_poly.entity_id
_entity_poly.type
_entity_poly.pdbx_seq_one_letter_code
_entity_poly.pdbx_strand_id
1 'polypeptide(L)'
;MNTKMLVVLFGGLVLVAGCVSTVNDRHAFALAPGNDQFENRYKRSVDQVYAAALEVIKVNGTVSRETVLNPGAKPVKTIEGKVNGRNVWVRVEPVDGEVTSVTVQVRTSVGTDQALTQFLQNQIGVKLASG
;
A
#
# COMPACT_ATOMS: atom_id res chain seq x y z
N MET A 1 46.05 -4.76 11.15
CA MET A 1 45.59 -5.42 10.00
C MET A 1 44.20 -5.94 10.15
N ASN A 2 44.03 -6.79 11.06
CA ASN A 2 42.77 -7.44 11.21
C ASN A 2 41.64 -6.53 11.56
N THR A 3 41.94 -5.48 12.23
CA THR A 3 40.92 -4.54 12.63
C THR A 3 40.19 -3.91 11.46
N LYS A 4 40.85 -3.83 10.36
CA LYS A 4 40.22 -3.20 9.22
C LYS A 4 39.09 -3.99 8.70
N MET A 5 39.19 -5.27 8.77
CA MET A 5 38.16 -6.10 8.28
C MET A 5 36.89 -5.98 9.06
N LEU A 6 37.02 -5.80 10.33
CA LEU A 6 35.87 -5.67 11.16
C LEU A 6 35.04 -4.46 10.80
N VAL A 7 35.73 -3.42 10.48
CA VAL A 7 35.03 -2.19 10.14
C VAL A 7 34.17 -2.37 8.93
N VAL A 8 34.63 -3.13 8.01
CA VAL A 8 33.89 -3.34 6.80
C VAL A 8 32.55 -4.00 7.07
N LEU A 9 32.56 -4.91 8.00
CA LEU A 9 31.35 -5.65 8.26
C LEU A 9 30.25 -4.79 8.81
N PHE A 10 30.61 -3.84 9.59
CA PHE A 10 29.61 -2.97 10.17
C PHE A 10 28.87 -2.19 9.13
N GLY A 11 29.58 -1.75 8.15
CA GLY A 11 28.96 -0.95 7.13
C GLY A 11 27.82 -1.67 6.46
N GLY A 12 28.01 -2.93 6.25
CA GLY A 12 26.97 -3.68 5.57
C GLY A 12 25.69 -3.76 6.33
N LEU A 13 25.79 -3.92 7.61
CA LEU A 13 24.60 -4.07 8.42
C LEU A 13 23.78 -2.81 8.46
N VAL A 14 24.46 -1.72 8.56
CA VAL A 14 23.76 -0.44 8.66
C VAL A 14 22.92 -0.17 7.43
N LEU A 15 23.42 -0.56 6.29
CA LEU A 15 22.69 -0.31 5.08
C LEU A 15 21.33 -0.98 5.05
N VAL A 16 21.30 -2.19 5.52
CA VAL A 16 20.05 -2.94 5.48
C VAL A 16 19.01 -2.26 6.34
N ALA A 17 19.37 -1.87 7.50
CA ALA A 17 18.43 -1.24 8.39
C ALA A 17 17.90 0.06 7.80
N GLY A 18 18.77 0.80 7.16
CA GLY A 18 18.36 2.05 6.58
C GLY A 18 17.31 1.89 5.51
N CYS A 19 17.43 0.88 4.70
CA CYS A 19 16.50 0.69 3.62
C CYS A 19 15.10 0.44 4.12
N VAL A 20 14.99 -0.33 5.15
CA VAL A 20 13.67 -0.67 5.68
C VAL A 20 12.99 0.56 6.26
N SER A 21 13.73 1.32 6.98
CA SER A 21 13.14 2.50 7.62
C SER A 21 12.60 3.48 6.63
N THR A 22 13.27 3.61 5.54
CA THR A 22 12.89 4.60 4.55
C THR A 22 11.48 4.43 4.06
N VAL A 23 11.07 3.22 3.88
CA VAL A 23 9.76 2.95 3.33
C VAL A 23 8.68 3.36 4.32
N ASN A 24 8.89 3.08 5.55
CA ASN A 24 7.86 3.35 6.53
C ASN A 24 7.66 4.82 6.80
N ASP A 25 8.72 5.56 6.79
CA ASP A 25 8.61 6.97 7.08
C ASP A 25 7.76 7.71 6.08
N ARG A 26 7.94 7.38 4.85
CA ARG A 26 7.21 8.04 3.82
C ARG A 26 5.74 7.82 3.92
N HIS A 27 5.41 6.66 4.31
CA HIS A 27 4.06 6.26 4.47
C HIS A 27 3.37 7.03 5.60
N ALA A 28 4.03 7.17 6.70
CA ALA A 28 3.48 7.89 7.81
C ALA A 28 3.24 9.35 7.46
N PHE A 29 4.13 9.89 6.69
CA PHE A 29 4.04 11.27 6.31
C PHE A 29 2.82 11.53 5.44
N ALA A 30 2.51 10.62 4.56
CA ALA A 30 1.42 10.80 3.63
C ALA A 30 0.08 10.88 4.31
N LEU A 31 -0.03 10.42 5.51
CA LEU A 31 -1.30 10.40 6.20
C LEU A 31 -1.67 11.70 6.88
N ALA A 32 -0.71 12.56 7.01
CA ALA A 32 -0.93 13.75 7.79
C ALA A 32 -2.18 14.54 7.45
N PRO A 33 -2.42 14.87 6.22
CA PRO A 33 -3.55 15.76 5.93
C PRO A 33 -4.92 15.13 6.07
N GLY A 34 -5.08 13.93 5.65
CA GLY A 34 -6.40 13.37 5.56
C GLY A 34 -6.84 12.59 6.77
N ASN A 35 -5.95 11.86 7.31
CA ASN A 35 -6.23 11.05 8.49
C ASN A 35 -7.21 9.92 8.30
N ASP A 36 -7.90 9.85 7.20
CA ASP A 36 -8.85 8.78 6.96
C ASP A 36 -8.40 7.91 5.81
N GLN A 37 -7.14 8.03 5.42
CA GLN A 37 -6.56 7.23 4.35
C GLN A 37 -5.26 6.63 4.81
N PHE A 38 -5.01 5.40 4.38
CA PHE A 38 -3.75 4.73 4.66
C PHE A 38 -3.10 4.33 3.37
N GLU A 39 -1.85 4.68 3.19
CA GLU A 39 -1.08 4.38 2.00
C GLU A 39 0.05 3.42 2.32
N ASN A 40 0.18 2.38 1.52
CA ASN A 40 1.33 1.49 1.56
C ASN A 40 1.97 1.46 0.20
N ARG A 41 3.25 1.15 0.15
CA ARG A 41 3.99 1.08 -1.10
C ARG A 41 4.65 -0.27 -1.23
N TYR A 42 4.62 -0.81 -2.44
CA TYR A 42 5.14 -2.14 -2.72
C TYR A 42 6.00 -2.11 -3.97
N LYS A 43 7.05 -2.92 -3.96
CA LYS A 43 7.88 -3.08 -5.15
C LYS A 43 7.23 -4.11 -6.06
N ARG A 44 6.12 -3.74 -6.62
CA ARG A 44 5.33 -4.57 -7.52
C ARG A 44 4.70 -3.68 -8.56
N SER A 45 4.30 -4.27 -9.67
CA SER A 45 3.67 -3.49 -10.72
C SER A 45 2.26 -3.06 -10.31
N VAL A 46 1.75 -2.06 -10.99
CA VAL A 46 0.39 -1.59 -10.75
C VAL A 46 -0.60 -2.74 -10.93
N ASP A 47 -0.42 -3.55 -11.96
CA ASP A 47 -1.34 -4.64 -12.23
C ASP A 47 -1.34 -5.68 -11.12
N GLN A 48 -0.18 -5.99 -10.58
CA GLN A 48 -0.08 -6.96 -9.49
C GLN A 48 -0.75 -6.42 -8.23
N VAL A 49 -0.48 -5.17 -7.89
CA VAL A 49 -1.05 -4.57 -6.70
C VAL A 49 -2.56 -4.42 -6.86
N TYR A 50 -2.99 -4.01 -8.04
CA TYR A 50 -4.42 -3.86 -8.30
C TYR A 50 -5.15 -5.19 -8.17
N ALA A 51 -4.59 -6.24 -8.76
CA ALA A 51 -5.20 -7.56 -8.68
C ALA A 51 -5.33 -8.03 -7.23
N ALA A 52 -4.29 -7.80 -6.44
CA ALA A 52 -4.32 -8.18 -5.03
C ALA A 52 -5.40 -7.39 -4.28
N ALA A 53 -5.46 -6.09 -4.52
CA ALA A 53 -6.45 -5.25 -3.84
C ALA A 53 -7.86 -5.66 -4.24
N LEU A 54 -8.08 -5.92 -5.51
CA LEU A 54 -9.39 -6.31 -5.99
C LEU A 54 -9.84 -7.62 -5.35
N GLU A 55 -8.93 -8.56 -5.25
CA GLU A 55 -9.22 -9.84 -4.63
C GLU A 55 -9.61 -9.66 -3.17
N VAL A 56 -8.87 -8.84 -2.45
CA VAL A 56 -9.13 -8.60 -1.03
C VAL A 56 -10.53 -8.01 -0.85
N ILE A 57 -10.91 -7.06 -1.69
CA ILE A 57 -12.25 -6.48 -1.58
C ILE A 57 -13.31 -7.53 -1.90
N LYS A 58 -13.09 -8.33 -2.93
CA LYS A 58 -14.07 -9.35 -3.30
C LYS A 58 -14.25 -10.42 -2.25
N VAL A 59 -13.18 -10.78 -1.57
CA VAL A 59 -13.25 -11.80 -0.54
C VAL A 59 -13.96 -11.28 0.70
N ASN A 60 -13.81 -10.01 0.99
CA ASN A 60 -14.35 -9.43 2.22
C ASN A 60 -15.66 -8.66 2.01
N GLY A 61 -16.05 -8.43 0.77
CA GLY A 61 -17.24 -7.65 0.51
C GLY A 61 -17.61 -7.69 -0.96
N THR A 62 -18.07 -6.55 -1.48
CA THR A 62 -18.48 -6.44 -2.87
C THR A 62 -17.84 -5.25 -3.54
N VAL A 63 -17.60 -5.38 -4.83
CA VAL A 63 -17.04 -4.31 -5.64
C VAL A 63 -18.19 -3.65 -6.37
N SER A 64 -18.30 -2.32 -6.26
CA SER A 64 -19.34 -1.54 -6.94
C SER A 64 -18.85 -0.98 -8.25
N ARG A 65 -17.58 -0.55 -8.29
CA ARG A 65 -17.07 0.11 -9.46
C ARG A 65 -15.56 -0.01 -9.54
N GLU A 66 -15.06 -0.13 -10.75
CA GLU A 66 -13.62 -0.08 -11.03
C GLU A 66 -13.41 1.00 -12.08
N THR A 67 -12.40 1.83 -11.89
CA THR A 67 -12.13 2.94 -12.79
C THR A 67 -10.64 3.04 -13.06
N VAL A 68 -10.28 3.43 -14.28
CA VAL A 68 -8.90 3.69 -14.64
C VAL A 68 -8.80 5.15 -15.04
N LEU A 69 -7.92 5.86 -14.36
CA LEU A 69 -7.64 7.25 -14.65
C LEU A 69 -6.31 7.31 -15.40
N ASN A 70 -6.18 8.27 -16.30
CA ASN A 70 -4.95 8.47 -17.08
C ASN A 70 -4.48 7.15 -17.69
N PRO A 71 -5.28 6.51 -18.52
CA PRO A 71 -4.93 5.18 -19.00
C PRO A 71 -3.67 5.12 -19.87
N GLY A 72 -3.16 6.24 -20.29
CA GLY A 72 -1.99 6.24 -21.15
C GLY A 72 -0.67 6.08 -20.44
N ALA A 73 -0.20 7.15 -19.82
CA ALA A 73 1.16 7.17 -19.30
C ALA A 73 1.32 6.51 -17.93
N LYS A 74 0.62 7.03 -16.94
CA LYS A 74 0.71 6.49 -15.58
C LYS A 74 -0.68 6.17 -15.09
N PRO A 75 -1.18 5.01 -15.42
CA PRO A 75 -2.57 4.68 -15.08
C PRO A 75 -2.77 4.58 -13.58
N VAL A 76 -3.82 5.21 -13.11
CA VAL A 76 -4.26 5.12 -11.73
C VAL A 76 -5.53 4.30 -11.72
N LYS A 77 -5.56 3.22 -10.96
CA LYS A 77 -6.71 2.35 -10.91
C LYS A 77 -7.40 2.49 -9.58
N THR A 78 -8.72 2.57 -9.61
CA THR A 78 -9.49 2.72 -8.37
C THR A 78 -10.55 1.65 -8.28
N ILE A 79 -10.87 1.29 -7.03
CA ILE A 79 -11.92 0.33 -6.72
C ILE A 79 -12.83 0.99 -5.71
N GLU A 80 -14.13 0.90 -5.96
CA GLU A 80 -15.13 1.30 -4.97
C GLU A 80 -15.93 0.08 -4.60
N GLY A 81 -16.21 -0.07 -3.33
CA GLY A 81 -16.96 -1.22 -2.89
C GLY A 81 -17.49 -1.07 -1.49
N LYS A 82 -17.97 -2.17 -0.94
CA LYS A 82 -18.48 -2.19 0.42
C LYS A 82 -17.94 -3.41 1.15
N VAL A 83 -17.50 -3.18 2.38
CA VAL A 83 -17.03 -4.23 3.26
C VAL A 83 -17.68 -3.97 4.62
N ASN A 84 -18.37 -4.96 5.15
CA ASN A 84 -19.07 -4.83 6.42
C ASN A 84 -20.01 -3.63 6.45
N GLY A 85 -20.69 -3.36 5.32
CA GLY A 85 -21.62 -2.26 5.24
C GLY A 85 -21.00 -0.89 5.14
N ARG A 86 -19.69 -0.80 5.03
CA ARG A 86 -19.00 0.48 4.94
C ARG A 86 -18.47 0.69 3.54
N ASN A 87 -18.46 1.94 3.13
CA ASN A 87 -17.94 2.29 1.81
C ASN A 87 -16.42 2.26 1.84
N VAL A 88 -15.85 1.62 0.82
CA VAL A 88 -14.41 1.46 0.70
C VAL A 88 -13.94 2.02 -0.62
N TRP A 89 -12.87 2.78 -0.60
CA TRP A 89 -12.20 3.28 -1.80
C TRP A 89 -10.76 2.82 -1.76
N VAL A 90 -10.30 2.30 -2.88
CA VAL A 90 -8.92 1.89 -3.02
C VAL A 90 -8.35 2.55 -4.24
N ARG A 91 -7.16 3.13 -4.10
CA ARG A 91 -6.50 3.79 -5.20
C ARG A 91 -5.12 3.19 -5.36
N VAL A 92 -4.82 2.72 -6.56
CA VAL A 92 -3.55 2.08 -6.89
C VAL A 92 -2.88 2.90 -7.97
N GLU A 93 -1.68 3.40 -7.69
CA GLU A 93 -1.00 4.25 -8.65
C GLU A 93 0.50 4.02 -8.64
N PRO A 94 1.14 4.20 -9.79
CA PRO A 94 2.59 4.03 -9.86
C PRO A 94 3.29 5.20 -9.20
N VAL A 95 4.33 4.90 -8.44
CA VAL A 95 5.17 5.93 -7.84
C VAL A 95 6.38 6.15 -8.75
N ASP A 96 6.97 5.05 -9.18
CA ASP A 96 8.04 5.09 -10.16
C ASP A 96 7.99 3.77 -10.94
N GLY A 97 9.06 3.43 -11.64
CA GLY A 97 9.05 2.25 -12.50
C GLY A 97 8.83 0.94 -11.77
N GLU A 98 9.16 0.87 -10.50
CA GLU A 98 9.09 -0.38 -9.77
C GLU A 98 8.20 -0.35 -8.55
N VAL A 99 7.82 0.83 -8.12
CA VAL A 99 7.07 0.97 -6.87
C VAL A 99 5.66 1.44 -7.15
N THR A 100 4.70 0.79 -6.53
CA THR A 100 3.29 1.12 -6.64
C THR A 100 2.74 1.46 -5.27
N SER A 101 1.93 2.49 -5.22
CA SER A 101 1.27 2.95 -4.00
C SER A 101 -0.16 2.45 -4.00
N VAL A 102 -0.62 2.00 -2.85
CA VAL A 102 -2.02 1.66 -2.68
C VAL A 102 -2.55 2.41 -1.46
N THR A 103 -3.62 3.14 -1.67
CA THR A 103 -4.26 3.92 -0.61
C THR A 103 -5.65 3.34 -0.36
N VAL A 104 -5.98 3.10 0.88
CA VAL A 104 -7.29 2.57 1.26
C VAL A 104 -7.97 3.57 2.16
N GLN A 105 -9.25 3.80 1.90
CA GLN A 105 -10.06 4.68 2.72
C GLN A 105 -11.39 3.98 2.99
N VAL A 106 -11.78 3.91 4.26
CA VAL A 106 -13.03 3.30 4.66
C VAL A 106 -13.81 4.31 5.47
N ARG A 107 -15.02 4.60 5.04
CA ARG A 107 -15.84 5.58 5.71
C ARG A 107 -17.12 5.00 6.27
N THR A 108 -17.51 5.51 7.41
CA THR A 108 -18.77 5.20 8.02
C THR A 108 -19.61 6.47 8.02
N SER A 109 -20.83 6.40 8.52
CA SER A 109 -21.69 7.57 8.59
C SER A 109 -21.16 8.63 9.56
N VAL A 110 -20.28 8.24 10.48
CA VAL A 110 -19.77 9.17 11.48
C VAL A 110 -18.26 9.43 11.36
N GLY A 111 -17.62 8.89 10.36
CA GLY A 111 -16.18 9.12 10.19
C GLY A 111 -15.49 7.98 9.52
N THR A 112 -14.26 7.71 9.96
CA THR A 112 -13.38 6.73 9.35
C THR A 112 -13.31 5.47 10.20
N ASP A 113 -13.27 4.33 9.53
CA ASP A 113 -13.04 3.06 10.22
C ASP A 113 -11.57 2.68 10.02
N GLN A 114 -10.74 3.10 10.95
CA GLN A 114 -9.31 2.86 10.83
C GLN A 114 -8.95 1.39 10.99
N ALA A 115 -9.65 0.70 11.84
CA ALA A 115 -9.37 -0.71 12.06
C ALA A 115 -9.60 -1.51 10.78
N LEU A 116 -10.71 -1.24 10.11
CA LEU A 116 -11.00 -1.94 8.86
C LEU A 116 -10.03 -1.51 7.77
N THR A 117 -9.66 -0.25 7.73
CA THR A 117 -8.69 0.23 6.77
C THR A 117 -7.37 -0.52 6.92
N GLN A 118 -6.89 -0.65 8.14
CA GLN A 118 -5.64 -1.36 8.39
C GLN A 118 -5.76 -2.84 8.08
N PHE A 119 -6.90 -3.42 8.38
CA PHE A 119 -7.12 -4.82 8.08
C PHE A 119 -7.02 -5.06 6.58
N LEU A 120 -7.67 -4.22 5.79
CA LEU A 120 -7.63 -4.39 4.34
C LEU A 120 -6.22 -4.19 3.80
N GLN A 121 -5.49 -3.20 4.31
CA GLN A 121 -4.12 -3.00 3.89
C GLN A 121 -3.25 -4.21 4.22
N ASN A 122 -3.43 -4.78 5.40
CA ASN A 122 -2.69 -5.97 5.78
C ASN A 122 -3.01 -7.14 4.86
N GLN A 123 -4.27 -7.30 4.51
CA GLN A 123 -4.67 -8.38 3.62
C GLN A 123 -4.03 -8.21 2.24
N ILE A 124 -3.97 -6.99 1.75
CA ILE A 124 -3.32 -6.73 0.47
C ILE A 124 -1.85 -7.11 0.54
N GLY A 125 -1.18 -6.72 1.61
CA GLY A 125 0.22 -7.07 1.79
C GLY A 125 0.46 -8.56 1.85
N VAL A 126 -0.39 -9.27 2.56
CA VAL A 126 -0.29 -10.72 2.67
C VAL A 126 -0.49 -11.36 1.30
N LYS A 127 -1.46 -10.87 0.56
CA LYS A 127 -1.75 -11.41 -0.77
C LYS A 127 -0.57 -11.22 -1.71
N LEU A 128 0.05 -10.05 -1.66
CA LEU A 128 1.22 -9.78 -2.50
C LEU A 128 2.40 -10.63 -2.09
N ALA A 129 2.57 -10.89 -0.80
CA ALA A 129 3.68 -11.69 -0.33
C ALA A 129 3.55 -13.16 -0.74
N SER A 130 2.34 -13.64 -0.86
CA SER A 130 2.11 -15.03 -1.21
C SER A 130 2.07 -15.26 -2.72
N GLY A 131 1.97 -14.20 -3.49
CA GLY A 131 1.89 -14.31 -4.98
C GLY A 131 3.22 -14.10 -5.69
#